data_ead0144ddd4c7ba26534e76e0d9457a4
#
_entry.id   ead0144ddd4c7ba26534e76e0d9457a4
#
_cell.length_a   1.000
_cell.length_b   1.000
_cell.length_c   1.000
_cell.angle_alpha   90.00
_cell.angle_beta   90.00
_cell.angle_gamma   90.00
#
_symmetry.space_group_name_H-M   'P 1'
#
loop_
_entity.id
_entity.type
_entity.pdbx_description
1 polymer ?
#
loop_
_entity_poly.entity_id
_entity_poly.type
_entity_poly.pdbx_seq_one_letter_code
_entity_poly.pdbx_strand_id
1 'polypeptide(L)'
;MVCGTGIGMSIAANKVKGIRAAACSEHFSAKYTRLHNNSNVLCLGGRVIGVGTAIELADLFVDTQFEGGRHQRRIDMITDIENK
;
A
#
# COMPACT_ATOMS: atom_id res chain seq x y z
N MET A 1 8.92 -0.82 -0.93
CA MET A 1 9.64 -2.13 -0.96
C MET A 1 9.51 -2.75 -2.35
N VAL A 2 10.54 -3.43 -2.81
CA VAL A 2 10.56 -4.01 -4.16
C VAL A 2 10.99 -5.48 -4.09
N CYS A 3 10.25 -6.34 -4.79
CA CYS A 3 10.67 -7.72 -5.06
C CYS A 3 10.22 -8.09 -6.48
N GLY A 4 10.22 -9.37 -6.86
CA GLY A 4 9.84 -9.75 -8.22
C GLY A 4 8.44 -9.32 -8.63
N THR A 5 7.45 -9.54 -7.77
CA THR A 5 6.04 -9.18 -8.02
C THR A 5 5.51 -8.11 -7.07
N GLY A 6 6.20 -7.82 -5.98
CA GLY A 6 5.70 -6.98 -4.90
C GLY A 6 4.78 -7.73 -3.93
N ILE A 7 4.31 -8.91 -4.28
CA ILE A 7 3.32 -9.66 -3.51
C ILE A 7 3.93 -10.27 -2.25
N GLY A 8 5.07 -10.97 -2.38
CA GLY A 8 5.72 -11.59 -1.23
C GLY A 8 6.12 -10.58 -0.17
N MET A 9 6.67 -9.44 -0.59
CA MET A 9 7.05 -8.37 0.33
C MET A 9 5.83 -7.77 1.03
N SER A 10 4.70 -7.64 0.33
CA SER A 10 3.48 -7.12 0.94
C SER A 10 2.91 -8.08 1.99
N ILE A 11 2.95 -9.38 1.70
CA ILE A 11 2.50 -10.40 2.65
C ILE A 11 3.36 -10.35 3.91
N ALA A 12 4.69 -10.35 3.75
CA ALA A 12 5.63 -10.29 4.87
C ALA A 12 5.45 -9.01 5.69
N ALA A 13 5.38 -7.86 5.03
CA ALA A 13 5.21 -6.57 5.70
C ALA A 13 3.92 -6.52 6.52
N ASN A 14 2.83 -7.07 6.00
CA ASN A 14 1.54 -7.06 6.68
C ASN A 14 1.46 -7.98 7.91
N LYS A 15 2.49 -8.79 8.16
CA LYS A 15 2.59 -9.56 9.41
C LYS A 15 3.05 -8.70 10.59
N VAL A 16 3.57 -7.52 10.33
CA VAL A 16 4.06 -6.60 11.36
C VAL A 16 2.92 -5.66 11.77
N LYS A 17 2.69 -5.54 13.08
CA LYS A 17 1.63 -4.66 13.59
C LYS A 17 1.86 -3.22 13.16
N GLY A 18 0.78 -2.55 12.79
CA GLY A 18 0.82 -1.17 12.34
C GLY A 18 1.16 -0.99 10.86
N ILE A 19 1.49 -2.07 10.14
CA ILE A 19 1.82 -2.01 8.72
C ILE A 19 0.58 -2.32 7.89
N ARG A 20 0.30 -1.45 6.94
CA ARG A 20 -0.69 -1.65 5.89
C ARG A 20 0.03 -1.52 4.55
N ALA A 21 0.55 -2.64 4.09
CA ALA A 21 1.30 -2.72 2.84
C ALA A 21 0.40 -3.08 1.67
N ALA A 22 0.62 -2.43 0.55
CA ALA A 22 -0.14 -2.68 -0.68
C ALA A 22 0.80 -2.96 -1.84
N ALA A 23 0.55 -4.06 -2.55
CA ALA A 23 1.23 -4.38 -3.79
C ALA A 23 0.47 -3.69 -4.93
N CYS A 24 1.10 -2.70 -5.56
CA CYS A 24 0.47 -1.91 -6.62
C CYS A 24 1.30 -1.96 -7.90
N SER A 25 0.62 -1.99 -9.03
CA SER A 25 1.26 -2.01 -10.35
C SER A 25 0.75 -0.92 -11.28
N GLU A 26 -0.18 -0.08 -10.82
CA GLU A 26 -0.77 0.97 -11.65
C GLU A 26 -1.27 2.13 -10.79
N HIS A 27 -1.55 3.24 -11.46
CA HIS A 27 -1.87 4.52 -10.83
C HIS A 27 -3.10 4.46 -9.90
N PHE A 28 -4.18 3.86 -10.35
CA PHE A 28 -5.44 3.85 -9.59
C PHE A 28 -5.28 3.18 -8.23
N SER A 29 -4.69 1.98 -8.19
CA SER A 29 -4.49 1.25 -6.94
C SER A 29 -3.54 1.97 -5.99
N ALA A 30 -2.46 2.56 -6.51
CA ALA A 30 -1.50 3.30 -5.70
C ALA A 30 -2.13 4.54 -5.07
N LYS A 31 -2.97 5.24 -5.82
CA LYS A 31 -3.68 6.42 -5.33
C LYS A 31 -4.71 6.06 -4.26
N TYR A 32 -5.58 5.10 -4.57
CA TYR A 32 -6.69 4.77 -3.68
C TYR A 32 -6.31 3.96 -2.46
N THR A 33 -5.20 3.21 -2.51
CA THR A 33 -4.69 2.58 -1.30
C THR A 33 -4.23 3.64 -0.27
N ARG A 34 -3.80 4.82 -0.75
CA ARG A 34 -3.54 5.96 0.14
C ARG A 34 -4.84 6.62 0.58
N LEU A 35 -5.69 7.00 -0.35
CA LEU A 35 -6.92 7.73 -0.05
C LEU A 35 -7.86 6.96 0.88
N HIS A 36 -7.99 5.66 0.68
CA HIS A 36 -8.99 4.84 1.35
C HIS A 36 -8.43 3.92 2.44
N ASN A 37 -7.23 3.39 2.26
CA ASN A 37 -6.66 2.39 3.16
C ASN A 37 -5.59 2.96 4.09
N ASN A 38 -5.17 4.18 3.85
CA ASN A 38 -4.04 4.78 4.56
C ASN A 38 -2.84 3.83 4.61
N SER A 39 -2.56 3.19 3.49
CA SER A 39 -1.42 2.29 3.39
C SER A 39 -0.13 3.03 3.65
N ASN A 40 0.76 2.44 4.42
CA ASN A 40 2.02 3.07 4.80
C ASN A 40 3.25 2.37 4.23
N VAL A 41 3.05 1.30 3.46
CA VAL A 41 4.11 0.62 2.71
C VAL A 41 3.62 0.32 1.31
N LEU A 42 4.36 0.80 0.32
CA LEU A 42 4.12 0.48 -1.09
C LEU A 42 5.09 -0.64 -1.50
N CYS A 43 4.54 -1.70 -2.09
CA CYS A 43 5.32 -2.81 -2.61
C CYS A 43 5.19 -2.85 -4.14
N LEU A 44 6.33 -2.89 -4.81
CA LEU A 44 6.42 -2.85 -6.26
C LEU A 44 7.08 -4.13 -6.77
N GLY A 45 6.65 -4.57 -7.96
CA GLY A 45 7.22 -5.73 -8.63
C GLY A 45 8.24 -5.31 -9.68
N GLY A 46 9.52 -5.56 -9.43
CA GLY A 46 10.59 -5.22 -10.36
C GLY A 46 10.52 -5.97 -11.70
N ARG A 47 9.80 -7.11 -11.72
CA ARG A 47 9.55 -7.88 -12.95
C ARG A 47 8.21 -7.54 -13.60
N VAL A 48 7.40 -6.71 -12.95
CA VAL A 48 6.04 -6.39 -13.40
C VAL A 48 5.96 -5.01 -14.03
N ILE A 49 6.66 -4.03 -13.45
CA ILE A 49 6.62 -2.65 -13.93
C ILE A 49 8.01 -2.13 -14.26
N GLY A 50 8.06 -1.18 -15.18
CA GLY A 50 9.30 -0.49 -15.51
C GLY A 50 9.68 0.59 -14.50
N VAL A 51 10.91 1.09 -14.62
CA VAL A 51 11.45 2.11 -13.69
C VAL A 51 10.62 3.39 -13.71
N GLY A 52 10.16 3.84 -14.87
CA GLY A 52 9.34 5.05 -14.99
C GLY A 52 8.03 4.93 -14.21
N THR A 53 7.34 3.81 -14.37
CA THR A 53 6.12 3.54 -13.63
C THR A 53 6.39 3.43 -12.12
N ALA A 54 7.48 2.76 -11.74
CA ALA A 54 7.85 2.63 -10.33
C ALA A 54 8.05 4.00 -9.66
N ILE A 55 8.74 4.91 -10.31
CA ILE A 55 8.96 6.27 -9.82
C ILE A 55 7.64 7.03 -9.72
N GLU A 56 6.79 6.93 -10.75
CA GLU A 56 5.47 7.56 -10.77
C GLU A 56 4.61 7.09 -9.58
N LEU A 57 4.56 5.77 -9.34
CA LEU A 57 3.78 5.22 -8.24
C LEU A 57 4.35 5.60 -6.87
N ALA A 58 5.66 5.66 -6.74
CA ALA A 58 6.31 6.08 -5.50
C ALA A 58 6.00 7.55 -5.18
N ASP A 59 6.11 8.44 -6.17
CA ASP A 59 5.77 9.85 -6.00
C ASP A 59 4.30 10.04 -5.62
N LEU A 60 3.41 9.34 -6.32
CA LEU A 60 1.98 9.38 -6.06
C LEU A 60 1.65 8.90 -4.64
N PHE A 61 2.28 7.82 -4.21
CA PHE A 61 2.09 7.25 -2.88
C PHE A 61 2.52 8.21 -1.77
N VAL A 62 3.66 8.85 -1.93
CA VAL A 62 4.19 9.80 -0.95
C VAL A 62 3.35 11.08 -0.89
N ASP A 63 2.85 11.54 -2.04
CA ASP A 63 2.14 12.83 -2.14
C ASP A 63 0.64 12.73 -1.86
N THR A 64 0.06 11.53 -1.84
CA THR A 64 -1.38 11.35 -1.65
C THR A 64 -1.70 11.20 -0.17
N GLN A 65 -2.59 12.06 0.34
CA GLN A 65 -3.01 12.04 1.73
C GLN A 65 -4.25 11.17 1.91
N PHE A 66 -4.39 10.60 3.11
CA PHE A 66 -5.56 9.84 3.48
C PHE A 66 -6.79 10.73 3.61
N GLU A 67 -7.90 10.33 3.01
CA GLU A 67 -9.17 11.08 3.10
C GLU A 67 -9.79 11.06 4.51
N GLY A 68 -9.60 9.99 5.26
CA GLY A 68 -10.25 9.81 6.54
C GLY A 68 -11.74 9.49 6.42
N GLY A 69 -12.56 10.10 7.27
CA GLY A 69 -14.00 9.90 7.23
C GLY A 69 -14.41 8.44 7.41
N ARG A 70 -15.32 7.97 6.56
CA ARG A 70 -15.82 6.58 6.61
C ARG A 70 -14.74 5.52 6.42
N HIS A 71 -13.62 5.88 5.76
CA HIS A 71 -12.52 4.94 5.52
C HIS A 71 -11.77 4.60 6.80
N GLN A 72 -11.72 5.51 7.76
CA GLN A 72 -11.08 5.28 9.04
C GLN A 72 -11.72 4.11 9.79
N ARG A 73 -13.04 4.01 9.75
CA ARG A 73 -13.77 2.92 10.40
C ARG A 73 -13.32 1.55 9.89
N ARG A 74 -13.09 1.43 8.58
CA ARG A 74 -12.65 0.18 7.98
C ARG A 74 -11.22 -0.18 8.38
N ILE A 75 -10.36 0.83 8.48
CA ILE A 75 -9.00 0.64 8.95
C ILE A 75 -8.99 0.21 10.41
N ASP A 76 -9.85 0.77 11.22
CA ASP A 76 -9.99 0.38 12.63
C ASP A 76 -10.39 -1.09 12.77
N MET A 77 -11.23 -1.60 11.88
CA MET A 77 -11.58 -3.03 11.84
C MET A 77 -10.37 -3.90 11.53
N ILE A 78 -9.49 -3.46 10.64
CA ILE A 78 -8.24 -4.15 10.35
C ILE A 78 -7.33 -4.17 11.57
N THR A 79 -7.24 -3.03 12.26
CA THR A 79 -6.47 -2.93 13.50
C THR A 79 -7.00 -3.87 14.58
N ASP A 80 -8.31 -4.03 14.68
CA ASP A 80 -8.94 -4.97 15.62
C ASP A 80 -8.54 -6.41 15.32
N ILE A 81 -8.51 -6.79 14.05
CA ILE A 81 -8.06 -8.12 13.64
C ILE A 81 -6.59 -8.34 14.02
N GLU A 82 -5.77 -7.32 13.79
CA GLU A 82 -4.34 -7.36 14.11
C GLU A 82 -4.08 -7.61 15.60
N ASN A 83 -4.94 -7.08 16.45
CA ASN A 83 -4.79 -7.14 17.90
C ASN A 83 -5.53 -8.32 18.56
N LYS A 84 -6.06 -9.22 17.78
CA LYS A 84 -6.69 -10.44 18.31
C LYS A 84 -5.69 -11.43 18.92
#